data_b20d1b23157b412d09af371f66d048b9
#
_entry.id   b20d1b23157b412d09af371f66d048b9
#
_cell.length_a   1.000
_cell.length_b   1.000
_cell.length_c   1.000
_cell.angle_alpha   90.00
_cell.angle_beta   90.00
_cell.angle_gamma   90.00
#
_symmetry.space_group_name_H-M   'P 1'
#
loop_
_entity.id
_entity.type
_entity.pdbx_description
1 polymer ?
#
loop_
_entity_poly.entity_id
_entity_poly.type
_entity_poly.pdbx_seq_one_letter_code
_entity_poly.pdbx_strand_id
1 'polypeptide(L)'
;MKIKFVVEDVVPRAKERPRFTRTGFAYTPKGTREYEQIIRDEYMVAAKKNEWEVFENPCKMMIKFEIVHRKQVDLDNLTKAVTDALNKVAYIDDNLIHELHLYKCIKAEVNRITIEIEDLGVT
;
A
#
# COMPACT_ATOMS: atom_id res chain seq x y z
N MET A 1 -10.05 9.56 12.96
CA MET A 1 -9.77 8.11 12.87
C MET A 1 -8.39 7.89 12.33
N LYS A 2 -7.68 6.97 12.91
CA LYS A 2 -6.35 6.55 12.50
C LYS A 2 -6.30 5.02 12.46
N ILE A 3 -5.98 4.46 11.32
CA ILE A 3 -5.85 3.01 11.14
C ILE A 3 -4.38 2.71 10.89
N LYS A 4 -3.80 1.83 11.72
CA LYS A 4 -2.43 1.37 11.56
C LYS A 4 -2.44 -0.15 11.40
N PHE A 5 -1.70 -0.64 10.41
CA PHE A 5 -1.56 -2.07 10.20
C PHE A 5 -0.17 -2.40 9.67
N VAL A 6 0.22 -3.65 9.81
CA VAL A 6 1.54 -4.14 9.42
C VAL A 6 1.36 -5.36 8.52
N VAL A 7 2.08 -5.37 7.41
CA VAL A 7 2.15 -6.52 6.51
C VAL A 7 3.47 -7.22 6.80
N GLU A 8 3.40 -8.35 7.50
CA GLU A 8 4.57 -9.11 7.95
C GLU A 8 5.03 -10.11 6.89
N ASP A 9 6.34 -10.36 6.87
CA ASP A 9 6.96 -11.41 6.04
C ASP A 9 6.65 -11.31 4.55
N VAL A 10 6.48 -10.09 4.05
CA VAL A 10 6.25 -9.82 2.63
C VAL A 10 7.34 -8.89 2.13
N VAL A 11 8.04 -9.32 1.09
CA VAL A 11 9.08 -8.48 0.46
C VAL A 11 8.39 -7.32 -0.24
N PRO A 12 8.68 -6.06 0.16
CA PRO A 12 8.10 -4.91 -0.53
C PRO A 12 8.45 -4.93 -2.02
N ARG A 13 7.46 -4.68 -2.87
CA ARG A 13 7.59 -4.75 -4.33
C ARG A 13 7.24 -3.42 -4.96
N ALA A 14 7.99 -3.08 -6.01
CA ALA A 14 7.66 -1.94 -6.84
C ALA A 14 6.44 -2.25 -7.71
N LYS A 15 5.67 -1.22 -8.05
CA LYS A 15 4.53 -1.37 -8.96
C LYS A 15 5.03 -1.83 -10.33
N GLU A 16 4.48 -2.93 -10.83
CA GLU A 16 4.77 -3.41 -12.17
C GLU A 16 3.79 -2.80 -13.16
N ARG A 17 4.28 -2.55 -14.37
CA ARG A 17 3.43 -2.11 -15.49
C ARG A 17 2.53 -3.27 -15.92
N PRO A 18 1.30 -2.99 -16.37
CA PRO A 18 0.45 -4.02 -16.94
C PRO A 18 1.15 -4.70 -18.13
N ARG A 19 0.94 -5.99 -18.28
CA ARG A 19 1.42 -6.76 -19.43
C ARG A 19 0.29 -6.93 -20.43
N PHE A 20 0.64 -7.28 -21.66
CA PHE A 20 -0.34 -7.46 -22.72
C PHE A 20 -0.33 -8.90 -23.21
N THR A 21 -1.52 -9.43 -23.53
CA THR A 21 -1.66 -10.70 -24.19
C THR A 21 -1.29 -10.53 -25.67
N ARG A 22 -1.18 -11.66 -26.41
CA ARG A 22 -0.92 -11.62 -27.85
C ARG A 22 -2.01 -10.86 -28.62
N THR A 23 -3.23 -10.82 -28.09
CA THR A 23 -4.37 -10.14 -28.69
C THR A 23 -4.51 -8.68 -28.24
N GLY A 24 -3.55 -8.18 -27.44
CA GLY A 24 -3.52 -6.78 -27.05
C GLY A 24 -4.29 -6.43 -25.77
N PHE A 25 -4.80 -7.42 -25.04
CA PHE A 25 -5.50 -7.16 -23.77
C PHE A 25 -4.50 -6.94 -22.64
N ALA A 26 -4.67 -5.84 -21.90
CA ALA A 26 -3.86 -5.54 -20.74
C ALA A 26 -4.27 -6.44 -19.55
N TYR A 27 -3.29 -6.88 -18.77
CA TYR A 27 -3.55 -7.61 -17.54
C TYR A 27 -2.47 -7.31 -16.48
N THR A 28 -2.86 -7.43 -15.21
CA THR A 28 -1.93 -7.26 -14.09
C THR A 28 -1.24 -8.60 -13.81
N PRO A 29 0.11 -8.64 -13.71
CA PRO A 29 0.83 -9.87 -13.39
C PRO A 29 0.32 -10.51 -12.09
N LYS A 30 0.31 -11.84 -12.05
CA LYS A 30 -0.20 -12.62 -10.91
C LYS A 30 0.47 -12.23 -9.59
N GLY A 31 1.80 -12.11 -9.57
CA GLY A 31 2.53 -11.75 -8.36
C GLY A 31 2.13 -10.39 -7.81
N THR A 32 1.87 -9.43 -8.68
CA THR A 32 1.38 -8.10 -8.30
C THR A 32 -0.02 -8.19 -7.69
N ARG A 33 -0.91 -8.98 -8.30
CA ARG A 33 -2.26 -9.17 -7.79
C ARG A 33 -2.27 -9.80 -6.41
N GLU A 34 -1.43 -10.80 -6.20
CA GLU A 34 -1.31 -11.47 -4.90
C GLU A 34 -0.77 -10.51 -3.83
N TYR A 35 0.25 -9.74 -4.16
CA TYR A 35 0.84 -8.74 -3.28
C TYR A 35 -0.18 -7.67 -2.88
N GLU A 36 -0.91 -7.13 -3.85
CA GLU A 36 -1.94 -6.14 -3.58
C GLU A 36 -3.07 -6.71 -2.71
N GLN A 37 -3.44 -7.98 -2.93
CA GLN A 37 -4.49 -8.62 -2.14
C GLN A 37 -4.08 -8.79 -0.68
N ILE A 38 -2.82 -9.16 -0.43
CA ILE A 38 -2.30 -9.28 0.93
C ILE A 38 -2.42 -7.93 1.67
N ILE A 39 -2.06 -6.84 0.99
CA ILE A 39 -2.15 -5.49 1.58
C ILE A 39 -3.60 -5.12 1.87
N ARG A 40 -4.51 -5.38 0.94
CA ARG A 40 -5.95 -5.11 1.13
C ARG A 40 -6.51 -5.90 2.31
N ASP A 41 -6.16 -7.19 2.40
CA ASP A 41 -6.65 -8.06 3.47
C ASP A 41 -6.20 -7.56 4.84
N GLU A 42 -4.95 -7.12 4.97
CA GLU A 42 -4.43 -6.57 6.23
C GLU A 42 -5.15 -5.27 6.61
N TYR A 43 -5.44 -4.41 5.63
CA TYR A 43 -6.24 -3.22 5.88
C TYR A 43 -7.64 -3.60 6.38
N MET A 44 -8.29 -4.54 5.71
CA MET A 44 -9.67 -4.94 6.05
C MET A 44 -9.76 -5.48 7.49
N VAL A 45 -8.78 -6.27 7.90
CA VAL A 45 -8.71 -6.77 9.27
C VAL A 45 -8.58 -5.62 10.28
N ALA A 46 -7.67 -4.68 10.01
CA ALA A 46 -7.45 -3.53 10.89
C ALA A 46 -8.66 -2.60 10.94
N ALA A 47 -9.29 -2.36 9.80
CA ALA A 47 -10.50 -1.52 9.73
C ALA A 47 -11.64 -2.14 10.53
N LYS A 48 -11.86 -3.45 10.38
CA LYS A 48 -12.90 -4.15 11.11
C LYS A 48 -12.69 -4.06 12.62
N LYS A 49 -11.45 -4.20 13.08
CA LYS A 49 -11.11 -4.06 14.51
C LYS A 49 -11.43 -2.67 15.05
N ASN A 50 -11.40 -1.66 14.21
CA ASN A 50 -11.66 -0.25 14.58
C ASN A 50 -13.09 0.17 14.23
N GLU A 51 -13.93 -0.76 13.80
CA GLU A 51 -15.31 -0.49 13.37
C GLU A 51 -15.34 0.60 12.29
N TRP A 52 -14.42 0.52 11.36
CA TRP A 52 -14.23 1.48 10.28
C TRP A 52 -14.36 0.79 8.92
N GLU A 53 -14.87 1.50 7.93
CA GLU A 53 -14.99 0.97 6.57
C GLU A 53 -13.99 1.64 5.63
N VAL A 54 -14.22 2.90 5.28
CA VAL A 54 -13.46 3.60 4.26
C VAL A 54 -13.28 5.06 4.63
N PHE A 55 -12.12 5.64 4.25
CA PHE A 55 -11.86 7.06 4.44
C PHE A 55 -12.53 7.86 3.31
N GLU A 56 -13.33 8.84 3.67
CA GLU A 56 -14.04 9.70 2.73
C GLU A 56 -13.56 11.15 2.76
N ASN A 57 -12.70 11.50 3.72
CA ASN A 57 -12.11 12.81 3.87
C ASN A 57 -10.64 12.81 3.49
N PRO A 58 -10.01 13.97 3.28
CA PRO A 58 -8.56 14.03 3.08
C PRO A 58 -7.79 13.28 4.18
N CYS A 59 -6.75 12.58 3.77
CA CYS A 59 -5.98 11.70 4.63
C CYS A 59 -4.49 12.03 4.62
N LYS A 60 -3.85 11.73 5.73
CA LYS A 60 -2.41 11.62 5.83
C LYS A 60 -2.05 10.14 5.85
N MET A 61 -1.01 9.77 5.12
CA MET A 61 -0.55 8.39 5.06
C MET A 61 0.94 8.31 5.37
N MET A 62 1.31 7.36 6.22
CA MET A 62 2.71 7.04 6.50
C MET A 62 2.93 5.60 6.06
N ILE A 63 4.04 5.36 5.34
CA ILE A 63 4.42 4.01 4.91
C ILE A 63 5.91 3.82 5.20
N LYS A 64 6.23 2.74 5.90
CA LYS A 64 7.60 2.35 6.17
C LYS A 64 7.86 1.00 5.52
N PHE A 65 8.83 0.95 4.62
CA PHE A 65 9.26 -0.28 3.94
C PHE A 65 10.55 -0.80 4.58
N GLU A 66 10.51 -2.01 5.11
CA GLU A 66 11.70 -2.70 5.63
C GLU A 66 12.02 -3.86 4.68
N ILE A 67 13.22 -3.86 4.13
CA ILE A 67 13.63 -4.79 3.07
C ILE A 67 14.93 -5.47 3.46
N VAL A 68 14.93 -6.80 3.49
CA VAL A 68 16.11 -7.58 3.88
C VAL A 68 17.20 -7.52 2.81
N HIS A 69 16.83 -7.59 1.52
CA HIS A 69 17.82 -7.62 0.46
C HIS A 69 18.52 -6.26 0.29
N ARG A 70 19.63 -6.27 -0.45
CA ARG A 70 20.49 -5.10 -0.64
C ARG A 70 20.18 -4.31 -1.92
N LYS A 71 19.31 -4.81 -2.76
CA LYS A 71 18.96 -4.14 -4.02
C LYS A 71 18.21 -2.85 -3.74
N GLN A 72 18.57 -1.79 -4.44
CA GLN A 72 17.84 -0.53 -4.36
C GLN A 72 16.55 -0.65 -5.17
N VAL A 73 15.47 -0.16 -4.60
CA VAL A 73 14.17 -0.08 -5.24
C VAL A 73 13.66 1.35 -5.05
N ASP A 74 13.11 1.94 -6.08
CA ASP A 74 12.61 3.31 -6.02
C ASP A 74 11.45 3.42 -5.01
N LEU A 75 11.59 4.37 -4.09
CA LEU A 75 10.59 4.58 -3.03
C LEU A 75 9.22 4.95 -3.60
N ASP A 76 9.17 5.77 -4.64
CA ASP A 76 7.91 6.16 -5.28
C ASP A 76 7.22 4.97 -5.95
N ASN A 77 7.96 4.04 -6.54
CA ASN A 77 7.40 2.83 -7.12
C ASN A 77 6.89 1.85 -6.05
N LEU A 78 7.60 1.74 -4.93
CA LEU A 78 7.13 0.97 -3.77
C LEU A 78 5.83 1.56 -3.23
N THR A 79 5.79 2.87 -3.12
CA THR A 79 4.61 3.60 -2.61
C THR A 79 3.42 3.43 -3.54
N LYS A 80 3.64 3.53 -4.85
CA LYS A 80 2.56 3.38 -5.83
C LYS A 80 1.89 2.02 -5.74
N ALA A 81 2.65 0.96 -5.52
CA ALA A 81 2.08 -0.38 -5.36
C ALA A 81 1.13 -0.45 -4.16
N VAL A 82 1.49 0.19 -3.05
CA VAL A 82 0.65 0.23 -1.84
C VAL A 82 -0.58 1.10 -2.05
N THR A 83 -0.41 2.31 -2.57
CA THR A 83 -1.53 3.24 -2.76
C THR A 83 -2.53 2.70 -3.78
N ASP A 84 -2.05 2.04 -4.84
CA ASP A 84 -2.93 1.39 -5.82
C ASP A 84 -3.69 0.21 -5.21
N ALA A 85 -3.01 -0.59 -4.38
CA ALA A 85 -3.64 -1.73 -3.70
C ALA A 85 -4.81 -1.27 -2.82
N LEU A 86 -4.65 -0.13 -2.15
CA LEU A 86 -5.63 0.40 -1.21
C LEU A 86 -6.67 1.32 -1.85
N ASN A 87 -6.49 1.67 -3.12
CA ASN A 87 -7.43 2.56 -3.82
C ASN A 87 -8.82 1.94 -3.89
N LYS A 88 -9.84 2.70 -3.51
CA LYS A 88 -11.25 2.28 -3.44
C LYS A 88 -11.53 1.17 -2.41
N VAL A 89 -10.56 0.88 -1.56
CA VAL A 89 -10.69 -0.08 -0.47
C VAL A 89 -10.51 0.64 0.87
N ALA A 90 -9.38 1.34 1.05
CA ALA A 90 -9.10 2.10 2.26
C ALA A 90 -9.64 3.52 2.17
N TYR A 91 -9.60 4.12 1.00
CA TYR A 91 -10.14 5.46 0.72
C TYR A 91 -10.93 5.40 -0.59
N ILE A 92 -11.92 6.27 -0.72
CA ILE A 92 -12.80 6.24 -1.89
C ILE A 92 -12.06 6.56 -3.20
N ASP A 93 -10.95 7.33 -3.08
CA ASP A 93 -10.09 7.63 -4.21
C ASP A 93 -8.73 8.07 -3.66
N ASP A 94 -7.63 7.72 -4.35
CA ASP A 94 -6.28 8.05 -3.91
C ASP A 94 -5.98 9.55 -3.95
N ASN A 95 -6.82 10.36 -4.63
CA ASN A 95 -6.70 11.81 -4.58
C ASN A 95 -7.00 12.39 -3.20
N LEU A 96 -7.56 11.61 -2.29
CA LEU A 96 -7.77 12.01 -0.89
C LEU A 96 -6.47 11.98 -0.08
N ILE A 97 -5.40 11.39 -0.59
CA ILE A 97 -4.12 11.39 0.10
C ILE A 97 -3.49 12.78 -0.08
N HIS A 98 -3.55 13.61 0.95
CA HIS A 98 -3.01 14.97 0.92
C HIS A 98 -1.61 15.07 1.49
N GLU A 99 -1.22 14.12 2.36
CA GLU A 99 0.13 14.08 2.95
C GLU A 99 0.66 12.65 2.91
N LEU A 100 1.92 12.50 2.50
CA LEU A 100 2.63 11.23 2.47
C LEU A 100 3.94 11.35 3.23
N HIS A 101 4.17 10.44 4.17
CA HIS A 101 5.42 10.33 4.92
C HIS A 101 5.99 8.94 4.64
N LEU A 102 7.11 8.88 3.95
CA LEU A 102 7.65 7.64 3.39
C LEU A 102 9.03 7.33 3.97
N TYR A 103 9.26 6.07 4.30
CA TYR A 103 10.53 5.59 4.83
C TYR A 103 10.91 4.29 4.13
N LYS A 104 12.16 4.18 3.72
CA LYS A 104 12.70 2.96 3.11
C LYS A 104 13.96 2.55 3.86
N CYS A 105 14.00 1.32 4.34
CA CYS A 105 15.15 0.73 5.01
C CYS A 105 15.53 -0.55 4.29
N ILE A 106 16.69 -0.57 3.62
CA ILE A 106 17.24 -1.78 3.02
C ILE A 106 18.20 -2.43 4.02
N LYS A 107 18.55 -3.69 3.81
CA LYS A 107 19.38 -4.48 4.73
C LYS A 107 18.74 -4.56 6.12
N ALA A 108 17.43 -4.57 6.17
CA ALA A 108 16.69 -4.72 7.41
C ALA A 108 16.76 -6.18 7.89
N GLU A 109 16.41 -6.41 9.13
CA GLU A 109 16.38 -7.77 9.70
C GLU A 109 15.18 -8.57 9.20
N VAL A 110 14.09 -7.89 8.84
CA VAL A 110 12.85 -8.52 8.38
C VAL A 110 12.30 -7.77 7.18
N ASN A 111 11.47 -8.46 6.39
CA ASN A 111 10.67 -7.84 5.35
C ASN A 111 9.32 -7.46 5.95
N ARG A 112 8.98 -6.18 5.89
CA ARG A 112 7.77 -5.67 6.53
C ARG A 112 7.34 -4.37 5.91
N ILE A 113 6.02 -4.14 5.85
CA ILE A 113 5.46 -2.86 5.46
C ILE A 113 4.57 -2.38 6.61
N THR A 114 4.86 -1.21 7.15
CA THR A 114 4.03 -0.57 8.18
C THR A 114 3.27 0.57 7.53
N ILE A 115 1.95 0.58 7.67
CA ILE A 115 1.08 1.56 7.04
C ILE A 115 0.19 2.22 8.09
N GLU A 116 0.08 3.54 8.01
CA GLU A 116 -0.78 4.33 8.88
C GLU A 116 -1.59 5.29 8.01
N ILE A 117 -2.90 5.31 8.20
CA ILE A 117 -3.79 6.23 7.49
C ILE A 117 -4.57 7.01 8.54
N GLU A 118 -4.52 8.33 8.45
CA GLU A 118 -5.19 9.23 9.40
C GLU A 118 -6.09 10.20 8.66
N ASP A 119 -7.33 10.31 9.13
CA ASP A 119 -8.31 11.29 8.64
C ASP A 119 -7.88 12.69 9.08
N LEU A 120 -7.79 13.62 8.13
CA LEU A 120 -7.44 15.01 8.41
C LEU A 120 -8.68 15.88 8.69
N GLY A 121 -9.84 15.29 8.64
CA GLY A 121 -11.10 15.99 8.86
C GLY A 121 -11.61 16.73 7.64
N VAL A 122 -12.77 17.33 7.78
CA VAL A 122 -13.40 18.13 6.74
C VAL A 122 -12.87 19.55 6.82
N THR A 123 -12.41 20.09 5.69
CA THR A 123 -11.93 21.48 5.61
C THR A 123 -12.97 22.36 4.93
#